data_0856f29c60818cbf41638da4e47281bf
#
_entry.id   0856f29c60818cbf41638da4e47281bf
#
_cell.length_a   1.000
_cell.length_b   1.000
_cell.length_c   1.000
_cell.angle_alpha   90.00
_cell.angle_beta   90.00
_cell.angle_gamma   90.00
#
_symmetry.space_group_name_H-M   'P 1'
#
loop_
_entity.id
_entity.type
_entity.pdbx_description
1 polymer ?
#
loop_
_entity_poly.entity_id
_entity_poly.type
_entity_poly.pdbx_seq_one_letter_code
_entity_poly.pdbx_strand_id
1 'polypeptide(L)'
;MSLTDYQNLFTRFGFNGVQYVSPSGSIPELTALEGARNPIVAACIHVRMMVFSEARFVFQRYSSGRPGDLYGTPDLAILEQPWPAATTGDLLARMEADASLYGNSYWIRANNELLRLDPSKVIIVTGDVEDQVSGRSVGKRLVGYTLVNDNNDDVAFFNPSDICHYRPLASPLSPYKGASWLSAVIQDVQVDGQLTDYKSAYLSNAATPNMVISFDPSVSKEAFDKFREAMEAKHRGIGNAYKTLYLGGGADAKVIGSNFQEIAMAAVQGAGETRIASAAGVPASIVGISEGLAGSALNAGNYTATRRRFADGTLRPLWRAACGSLSNLVPPPDGGSRLWFDDRDVMFLQEDVKDTADIHNRNALTIEALIRGGFVPDSAVRAVTTGDFTVLQHTGLYSVQLQPPAPDQVVVPDTTV
;
A
#
# COMPACT_ATOMS: atom_id res chain seq x y z
N MET A 1 -14.50 15.70 21.98
CA MET A 1 -13.51 15.81 23.07
C MET A 1 -13.11 17.28 23.16
N SER A 2 -13.36 17.94 24.29
CA SER A 2 -13.01 19.36 24.45
C SER A 2 -11.53 19.50 24.76
N LEU A 3 -10.96 20.71 24.53
CA LEU A 3 -9.58 21.03 24.94
C LEU A 3 -9.33 20.76 26.45
N THR A 4 -10.41 20.80 27.23
CA THR A 4 -10.40 20.52 28.68
C THR A 4 -10.20 19.04 28.98
N ASP A 5 -10.68 18.14 28.14
CA ASP A 5 -10.49 16.69 28.30
C ASP A 5 -9.02 16.32 28.03
N TYR A 6 -8.37 17.01 27.08
CA TYR A 6 -6.94 16.91 26.82
C TYR A 6 -6.08 17.38 28.01
N GLN A 7 -6.46 18.50 28.64
CA GLN A 7 -5.73 19.04 29.78
C GLN A 7 -5.86 18.15 31.03
N ASN A 8 -6.99 17.49 31.23
CA ASN A 8 -7.21 16.55 32.34
C ASN A 8 -6.42 15.24 32.17
N LEU A 9 -6.13 14.78 30.95
CA LEU A 9 -5.21 13.67 30.72
C LEU A 9 -3.77 14.03 31.14
N PHE A 10 -3.33 15.28 30.90
CA PHE A 10 -2.00 15.77 31.29
C PHE A 10 -1.81 15.87 32.79
N THR A 11 -2.88 16.09 33.56
CA THR A 11 -2.80 16.28 35.02
C THR A 11 -2.78 14.95 35.79
N ARG A 12 -3.23 13.85 35.18
CA ARG A 12 -3.26 12.53 35.85
C ARG A 12 -1.91 11.83 35.95
N PHE A 13 -0.98 12.14 35.04
CA PHE A 13 0.36 11.54 35.08
C PHE A 13 1.39 12.63 35.42
N GLY A 14 1.72 12.76 36.67
CA GLY A 14 2.71 13.70 37.19
C GLY A 14 4.16 13.39 36.76
N PHE A 15 4.39 13.07 35.49
CA PHE A 15 5.71 12.96 34.91
C PHE A 15 6.03 14.26 34.16
N ASN A 16 6.89 15.06 34.73
CA ASN A 16 7.47 16.21 34.07
C ASN A 16 8.11 15.78 32.75
N GLY A 17 7.68 16.36 31.62
CA GLY A 17 8.30 16.20 30.31
C GLY A 17 7.73 15.06 29.42
N VAL A 18 6.69 14.34 29.84
CA VAL A 18 6.05 13.32 29.01
C VAL A 18 4.91 13.94 28.20
N GLN A 19 4.93 13.79 26.90
CA GLN A 19 3.85 14.23 26.02
C GLN A 19 3.23 13.02 25.31
N TYR A 20 1.90 13.01 25.27
CA TYR A 20 1.13 12.00 24.58
C TYR A 20 0.89 12.45 23.14
N VAL A 21 1.35 11.66 22.17
CA VAL A 21 0.94 11.83 20.78
C VAL A 21 -0.29 10.97 20.59
N SER A 22 -1.46 11.54 20.87
CA SER A 22 -2.74 10.86 20.60
C SER A 22 -2.75 10.29 19.19
N PRO A 23 -3.33 9.12 18.94
CA PRO A 23 -3.84 8.77 17.65
C PRO A 23 -4.85 9.86 17.33
N SER A 24 -4.46 10.87 16.59
CA SER A 24 -5.17 12.16 16.43
C SER A 24 -6.67 11.98 16.52
N GLY A 25 -7.31 12.71 17.43
CA GLY A 25 -8.74 12.66 17.59
C GLY A 25 -9.48 12.79 16.26
N SER A 26 -10.59 12.13 16.14
CA SER A 26 -11.65 12.20 15.10
C SER A 26 -11.25 12.09 13.63
N ILE A 27 -10.15 12.71 13.16
CA ILE A 27 -9.80 12.70 11.75
C ILE A 27 -9.36 11.32 11.21
N PRO A 28 -8.46 10.54 11.86
CA PRO A 28 -8.09 9.21 11.36
C PRO A 28 -9.23 8.20 11.44
N GLU A 29 -10.05 8.28 12.48
CA GLU A 29 -11.18 7.36 12.64
C GLU A 29 -12.27 7.67 11.60
N LEU A 30 -12.57 8.95 11.38
CA LEU A 30 -13.49 9.40 10.34
C LEU A 30 -12.95 9.04 8.95
N THR A 31 -11.66 9.28 8.69
CA THR A 31 -10.99 8.93 7.44
C THR A 31 -11.02 7.41 7.18
N ALA A 32 -10.77 6.61 8.22
CA ALA A 32 -10.84 5.15 8.12
C ALA A 32 -12.26 4.67 7.80
N LEU A 33 -13.27 5.24 8.46
CA LEU A 33 -14.66 4.87 8.25
C LEU A 33 -15.18 5.29 6.85
N GLU A 34 -14.86 6.49 6.40
CA GLU A 34 -15.19 6.97 5.05
C GLU A 34 -14.47 6.15 3.98
N GLY A 35 -13.16 5.88 4.20
CA GLY A 35 -12.37 5.05 3.32
C GLY A 35 -12.93 3.64 3.19
N ALA A 36 -13.30 3.00 4.30
CA ALA A 36 -13.86 1.65 4.28
C ALA A 36 -15.19 1.54 3.51
N ARG A 37 -15.94 2.64 3.35
CA ARG A 37 -17.20 2.69 2.60
C ARG A 37 -17.02 2.95 1.10
N ASN A 38 -15.90 3.54 0.70
CA ASN A 38 -15.65 3.86 -0.70
C ASN A 38 -15.20 2.60 -1.46
N PRO A 39 -15.85 2.21 -2.58
CA PRO A 39 -15.53 0.98 -3.30
C PRO A 39 -14.13 1.00 -3.93
N ILE A 40 -13.63 2.15 -4.37
CA ILE A 40 -12.30 2.26 -4.97
C ILE A 40 -11.22 2.10 -3.90
N VAL A 41 -11.42 2.72 -2.74
CA VAL A 41 -10.53 2.55 -1.58
C VAL A 41 -10.51 1.09 -1.15
N ALA A 42 -11.67 0.46 -1.02
CA ALA A 42 -11.77 -0.96 -0.66
C ALA A 42 -11.05 -1.85 -1.67
N ALA A 43 -11.21 -1.60 -2.98
CA ALA A 43 -10.52 -2.33 -4.04
C ALA A 43 -8.99 -2.15 -3.95
N CYS A 44 -8.51 -0.92 -3.74
CA CYS A 44 -7.07 -0.66 -3.57
C CYS A 44 -6.49 -1.38 -2.34
N ILE A 45 -7.18 -1.30 -1.19
CA ILE A 45 -6.76 -2.01 0.04
C ILE A 45 -6.76 -3.52 -0.20
N HIS A 46 -7.78 -4.06 -0.86
CA HIS A 46 -7.87 -5.48 -1.16
C HIS A 46 -6.71 -5.98 -2.03
N VAL A 47 -6.40 -5.27 -3.12
CA VAL A 47 -5.26 -5.61 -3.99
C VAL A 47 -3.94 -5.56 -3.22
N ARG A 48 -3.73 -4.53 -2.39
CA ARG A 48 -2.52 -4.41 -1.55
C ARG A 48 -2.43 -5.58 -0.59
N MET A 49 -3.50 -5.87 0.15
CA MET A 49 -3.55 -6.99 1.10
C MET A 49 -3.26 -8.33 0.43
N MET A 50 -3.89 -8.63 -0.70
CA MET A 50 -3.75 -9.91 -1.40
C MET A 50 -2.30 -10.18 -1.81
N VAL A 51 -1.64 -9.21 -2.44
CA VAL A 51 -0.26 -9.41 -2.89
C VAL A 51 0.74 -9.28 -1.73
N PHE A 52 0.50 -8.37 -0.79
CA PHE A 52 1.36 -8.20 0.37
C PHE A 52 1.40 -9.43 1.28
N SER A 53 0.27 -10.15 1.39
CA SER A 53 0.14 -11.34 2.22
C SER A 53 0.84 -12.59 1.68
N GLU A 54 1.32 -12.57 0.43
CA GLU A 54 1.98 -13.74 -0.18
C GLU A 54 3.44 -13.91 0.26
N ALA A 55 4.11 -12.86 0.77
CA ALA A 55 5.50 -12.94 1.16
C ALA A 55 5.71 -13.78 2.43
N ARG A 56 6.88 -14.40 2.53
CA ARG A 56 7.30 -15.17 3.70
C ARG A 56 8.41 -14.46 4.45
N PHE A 57 8.50 -14.69 5.75
CA PHE A 57 9.58 -14.17 6.58
C PHE A 57 10.73 -15.16 6.66
N VAL A 58 11.94 -14.64 6.57
CA VAL A 58 13.21 -15.37 6.68
C VAL A 58 14.23 -14.50 7.40
N PHE A 59 15.33 -15.08 7.82
CA PHE A 59 16.50 -14.30 8.21
C PHE A 59 17.46 -14.15 7.04
N GLN A 60 18.09 -12.98 6.96
CA GLN A 60 19.14 -12.69 5.99
C GLN A 60 20.45 -12.41 6.72
N ARG A 61 21.48 -13.16 6.38
CA ARG A 61 22.84 -12.98 6.93
C ARG A 61 23.56 -11.83 6.23
N TYR A 62 24.37 -11.10 6.97
CA TYR A 62 25.31 -10.15 6.38
C TYR A 62 26.66 -10.85 6.15
N SER A 63 27.20 -10.71 4.94
CA SER A 63 28.54 -11.14 4.58
C SER A 63 29.34 -9.91 4.15
N SER A 64 30.40 -9.58 4.90
CA SER A 64 31.26 -8.41 4.63
C SER A 64 30.47 -7.09 4.47
N GLY A 65 29.43 -6.89 5.30
CA GLY A 65 28.55 -5.71 5.25
C GLY A 65 27.54 -5.70 4.11
N ARG A 66 27.46 -6.75 3.29
CA ARG A 66 26.47 -6.89 2.21
C ARG A 66 25.41 -7.93 2.58
N PRO A 67 24.16 -7.78 2.05
CA PRO A 67 23.16 -8.82 2.17
C PRO A 67 23.66 -10.14 1.57
N GLY A 68 23.58 -11.21 2.34
CA GLY A 68 23.97 -12.57 1.95
C GLY A 68 22.79 -13.51 1.91
N ASP A 69 23.04 -14.78 2.28
CA ASP A 69 22.08 -15.88 2.14
C ASP A 69 20.86 -15.72 3.05
N LEU A 70 19.71 -16.20 2.55
CA LEU A 70 18.45 -16.31 3.29
C LEU A 70 18.42 -17.67 4.00
N TYR A 71 17.95 -17.69 5.25
CA TYR A 71 17.83 -18.93 6.05
C TYR A 71 16.66 -18.84 7.02
N GLY A 72 16.17 -19.98 7.48
CA GLY A 72 15.12 -20.11 8.47
C GLY A 72 15.63 -20.63 9.80
N THR A 73 14.95 -20.27 10.89
CA THR A 73 15.12 -20.88 12.22
C THR A 73 13.75 -21.16 12.84
N PRO A 74 13.66 -22.00 13.88
CA PRO A 74 12.41 -22.24 14.59
C PRO A 74 11.76 -20.99 15.18
N ASP A 75 12.51 -19.90 15.40
CA ASP A 75 11.98 -18.64 15.92
C ASP A 75 10.98 -17.97 15.00
N LEU A 76 11.03 -18.30 13.69
CA LEU A 76 10.08 -17.82 12.70
C LEU A 76 8.69 -18.47 12.82
N ALA A 77 8.55 -19.57 13.55
CA ALA A 77 7.30 -20.31 13.68
C ALA A 77 6.13 -19.44 14.17
N ILE A 78 6.41 -18.45 15.03
CA ILE A 78 5.39 -17.50 15.50
C ILE A 78 4.90 -16.56 14.39
N LEU A 79 5.69 -16.31 13.34
CA LEU A 79 5.26 -15.54 12.17
C LEU A 79 4.53 -16.42 11.16
N GLU A 80 4.84 -17.73 11.12
CA GLU A 80 4.13 -18.68 10.27
C GLU A 80 2.75 -19.05 10.82
N GLN A 81 2.64 -19.12 12.16
CA GLN A 81 1.39 -19.37 12.87
C GLN A 81 1.21 -18.34 14.00
N PRO A 82 0.82 -17.11 13.67
CA PRO A 82 0.80 -16.01 14.62
C PRO A 82 -0.24 -16.14 15.74
N TRP A 83 -1.35 -16.85 15.48
CA TRP A 83 -2.36 -17.26 16.45
C TRP A 83 -3.04 -18.55 15.95
N PRO A 84 -3.87 -19.26 16.76
CA PRO A 84 -4.51 -20.49 16.35
C PRO A 84 -5.30 -20.36 15.03
N ALA A 85 -5.03 -21.27 14.09
CA ALA A 85 -5.63 -21.33 12.76
C ALA A 85 -5.32 -20.12 11.83
N ALA A 86 -4.29 -19.32 12.13
CA ALA A 86 -3.84 -18.24 11.28
C ALA A 86 -2.53 -18.57 10.57
N THR A 87 -2.23 -17.83 9.53
CA THR A 87 -1.03 -17.93 8.70
C THR A 87 -0.26 -16.60 8.67
N THR A 88 0.95 -16.61 8.13
CA THR A 88 1.69 -15.37 7.82
C THR A 88 0.86 -14.42 6.97
N GLY A 89 0.10 -14.95 6.02
CA GLY A 89 -0.77 -14.15 5.16
C GLY A 89 -1.85 -13.40 5.95
N ASP A 90 -2.46 -14.03 6.95
CA ASP A 90 -3.45 -13.37 7.81
C ASP A 90 -2.84 -12.24 8.63
N LEU A 91 -1.61 -12.44 9.15
CA LEU A 91 -0.86 -11.40 9.87
C LEU A 91 -0.59 -10.19 8.96
N LEU A 92 0.02 -10.45 7.80
CA LEU A 92 0.37 -9.40 6.84
C LEU A 92 -0.85 -8.65 6.33
N ALA A 93 -1.93 -9.36 5.98
CA ALA A 93 -3.18 -8.75 5.52
C ALA A 93 -3.75 -7.77 6.57
N ARG A 94 -3.77 -8.17 7.85
CA ARG A 94 -4.25 -7.30 8.94
C ARG A 94 -3.33 -6.11 9.19
N MET A 95 -2.00 -6.32 9.14
CA MET A 95 -1.01 -5.23 9.24
C MET A 95 -1.23 -4.18 8.16
N GLU A 96 -1.44 -4.62 6.91
CA GLU A 96 -1.64 -3.72 5.78
C GLU A 96 -2.99 -3.02 5.82
N ALA A 97 -4.06 -3.70 6.22
CA ALA A 97 -5.37 -3.09 6.41
C ALA A 97 -5.32 -1.95 7.45
N ASP A 98 -4.71 -2.21 8.61
CA ASP A 98 -4.53 -1.21 9.65
C ASP A 98 -3.71 -0.02 9.17
N ALA A 99 -2.57 -0.29 8.51
CA ALA A 99 -1.69 0.76 8.01
C ALA A 99 -2.36 1.58 6.90
N SER A 100 -3.15 0.95 6.03
CA SER A 100 -3.91 1.65 4.99
C SER A 100 -4.97 2.56 5.59
N LEU A 101 -5.71 2.11 6.61
CA LEU A 101 -6.81 2.86 7.23
C LEU A 101 -6.31 3.87 8.26
N TYR A 102 -5.47 3.44 9.21
CA TYR A 102 -5.03 4.24 10.36
C TYR A 102 -3.61 4.79 10.22
N GLY A 103 -2.86 4.34 9.22
CA GLY A 103 -1.44 4.67 9.04
C GLY A 103 -0.51 3.87 9.97
N ASN A 104 -1.05 3.10 10.90
CA ASN A 104 -0.31 2.39 11.94
C ASN A 104 -0.97 1.04 12.22
N SER A 105 -0.17 0.02 12.49
CA SER A 105 -0.63 -1.27 13.01
C SER A 105 0.25 -1.67 14.20
N TYR A 106 -0.34 -2.18 15.27
CA TYR A 106 0.35 -2.49 16.51
C TYR A 106 0.12 -3.94 16.91
N TRP A 107 1.21 -4.63 17.24
CA TRP A 107 1.20 -6.02 17.64
C TRP A 107 2.11 -6.25 18.82
N ILE A 108 1.71 -7.14 19.70
CA ILE A 108 2.50 -7.60 20.85
C ILE A 108 2.60 -9.12 20.85
N ARG A 109 3.63 -9.65 21.49
CA ARG A 109 3.76 -11.08 21.73
C ARG A 109 3.26 -11.41 23.12
N ALA A 110 2.25 -12.28 23.24
CA ALA A 110 1.72 -12.77 24.50
C ALA A 110 1.41 -14.27 24.38
N ASN A 111 1.80 -15.06 25.39
CA ASN A 111 1.52 -16.52 25.44
C ASN A 111 1.92 -17.28 24.17
N ASN A 112 3.02 -16.89 23.53
CA ASN A 112 3.50 -17.43 22.26
C ASN A 112 2.57 -17.19 21.05
N GLU A 113 1.72 -16.20 21.14
CA GLU A 113 0.85 -15.71 20.06
C GLU A 113 1.13 -14.23 19.79
N LEU A 114 0.78 -13.76 18.59
CA LEU A 114 0.77 -12.35 18.24
C LEU A 114 -0.64 -11.79 18.42
N LEU A 115 -0.76 -10.78 19.27
CA LEU A 115 -2.02 -10.09 19.53
C LEU A 115 -2.01 -8.72 18.87
N ARG A 116 -3.05 -8.47 18.05
CA ARG A 116 -3.30 -7.16 17.46
C ARG A 116 -3.86 -6.21 18.51
N LEU A 117 -3.29 -5.02 18.61
CA LEU A 117 -3.87 -3.91 19.35
C LEU A 117 -4.65 -3.01 18.39
N ASP A 118 -5.81 -2.53 18.83
CA ASP A 118 -6.63 -1.60 18.04
C ASP A 118 -5.88 -0.29 17.82
N PRO A 119 -5.55 0.10 16.57
CA PRO A 119 -4.77 1.32 16.32
C PRO A 119 -5.45 2.60 16.82
N SER A 120 -6.77 2.61 16.96
CA SER A 120 -7.53 3.75 17.48
C SER A 120 -7.36 3.94 19.00
N LYS A 121 -6.91 2.88 19.70
CA LYS A 121 -6.77 2.84 21.15
C LYS A 121 -5.32 2.87 21.63
N VAL A 122 -4.35 2.90 20.72
CA VAL A 122 -2.93 2.97 21.08
C VAL A 122 -2.44 4.43 21.02
N ILE A 123 -1.93 4.91 22.13
CA ILE A 123 -1.33 6.24 22.28
C ILE A 123 0.19 6.11 22.31
N ILE A 124 0.88 6.90 21.48
CA ILE A 124 2.34 6.98 21.47
C ILE A 124 2.79 7.95 22.53
N VAL A 125 3.64 7.50 23.45
CA VAL A 125 4.17 8.30 24.56
C VAL A 125 5.56 8.78 24.21
N THR A 126 5.77 10.11 24.23
CA THR A 126 7.07 10.72 23.95
C THR A 126 7.54 11.53 25.13
N GLY A 127 8.83 11.56 25.39
CA GLY A 127 9.47 12.40 26.40
C GLY A 127 10.37 13.43 25.75
N ASP A 128 10.60 14.55 26.43
CA ASP A 128 11.54 15.57 25.99
C ASP A 128 12.98 15.10 26.13
N VAL A 129 13.82 15.48 25.17
CA VAL A 129 15.26 15.33 25.23
C VAL A 129 15.82 16.69 25.54
N GLU A 130 16.44 16.84 26.72
CA GLU A 130 17.09 18.09 27.14
C GLU A 130 18.55 18.09 26.70
N ASP A 131 19.00 19.22 26.20
CA ASP A 131 20.43 19.47 25.98
C ASP A 131 21.15 19.58 27.34
N GLN A 132 22.17 18.77 27.54
CA GLN A 132 22.92 18.70 28.80
C GLN A 132 23.61 20.00 29.19
N VAL A 133 23.85 20.90 28.23
CA VAL A 133 24.57 22.16 28.48
C VAL A 133 23.60 23.31 28.74
N SER A 134 22.51 23.40 27.97
CA SER A 134 21.56 24.52 28.06
C SER A 134 20.32 24.21 28.90
N GLY A 135 20.06 22.94 29.23
CA GLY A 135 18.83 22.51 29.93
C GLY A 135 17.56 22.74 29.14
N ARG A 136 17.67 23.04 27.83
CA ARG A 136 16.52 23.28 26.96
C ARG A 136 16.12 22.01 26.22
N SER A 137 14.81 21.83 26.00
CA SER A 137 14.32 20.75 25.16
C SER A 137 14.78 20.95 23.72
N VAL A 138 15.53 20.00 23.19
CA VAL A 138 16.05 19.98 21.81
C VAL A 138 15.32 19.01 20.91
N GLY A 139 14.39 18.21 21.46
CA GLY A 139 13.62 17.24 20.68
C GLY A 139 12.80 16.33 21.55
N LYS A 140 12.19 15.33 20.90
CA LYS A 140 11.38 14.30 21.56
C LYS A 140 11.94 12.92 21.25
N ARG A 141 11.90 12.03 22.25
CA ARG A 141 12.21 10.60 22.10
C ARG A 141 10.97 9.77 22.37
N LEU A 142 10.88 8.63 21.75
CA LEU A 142 9.87 7.63 22.04
C LEU A 142 10.14 7.03 23.44
N VAL A 143 9.14 7.07 24.29
CA VAL A 143 9.18 6.46 25.64
C VAL A 143 8.50 5.10 25.62
N GLY A 144 7.34 5.00 24.97
CA GLY A 144 6.57 3.77 24.88
C GLY A 144 5.21 3.98 24.26
N TYR A 145 4.32 3.05 24.52
CA TYR A 145 2.96 3.02 24.01
C TYR A 145 1.99 2.69 25.14
N THR A 146 0.88 3.39 25.18
CA THR A 146 -0.20 3.11 26.14
C THR A 146 -1.43 2.63 25.37
N LEU A 147 -2.01 1.51 25.77
CA LEU A 147 -3.32 1.05 25.32
C LEU A 147 -4.38 1.65 26.25
N VAL A 148 -5.39 2.28 25.67
CA VAL A 148 -6.52 2.84 26.41
C VAL A 148 -7.80 2.06 26.11
N ASN A 149 -8.73 2.08 27.06
CA ASN A 149 -10.08 1.54 26.87
C ASN A 149 -11.01 2.60 26.21
N ASP A 150 -12.29 2.25 26.04
CA ASP A 150 -13.30 3.15 25.46
C ASP A 150 -13.56 4.40 26.33
N ASN A 151 -13.21 4.37 27.60
CA ASN A 151 -13.31 5.49 28.53
C ASN A 151 -12.01 6.33 28.58
N ASN A 152 -11.02 6.04 27.75
CA ASN A 152 -9.68 6.63 27.76
C ASN A 152 -8.88 6.38 29.06
N ASP A 153 -9.20 5.33 29.82
CA ASP A 153 -8.36 4.91 30.94
C ASP A 153 -7.23 4.02 30.42
N ASP A 154 -6.02 4.17 30.98
CA ASP A 154 -4.88 3.33 30.63
C ASP A 154 -5.10 1.89 31.05
N VAL A 155 -5.00 0.97 30.11
CA VAL A 155 -5.12 -0.47 30.33
C VAL A 155 -3.74 -1.10 30.51
N ALA A 156 -2.79 -0.73 29.64
CA ALA A 156 -1.45 -1.29 29.63
C ALA A 156 -0.45 -0.33 29.00
N PHE A 157 0.80 -0.40 29.48
CA PHE A 157 1.94 0.32 28.91
C PHE A 157 2.93 -0.70 28.33
N PHE A 158 3.46 -0.40 27.14
CA PHE A 158 4.43 -1.23 26.43
C PHE A 158 5.70 -0.43 26.14
N ASN A 159 6.87 -1.05 26.38
CA ASN A 159 8.13 -0.47 25.94
C ASN A 159 8.27 -0.58 24.41
N PRO A 160 9.09 0.27 23.79
CA PRO A 160 9.33 0.20 22.35
C PRO A 160 9.88 -1.16 21.87
N SER A 161 10.58 -1.91 22.72
CA SER A 161 11.11 -3.25 22.43
C SER A 161 10.05 -4.35 22.40
N ASP A 162 8.91 -4.14 23.09
CA ASP A 162 7.92 -5.18 23.36
C ASP A 162 6.73 -5.10 22.38
N ILE A 163 6.76 -4.14 21.47
CA ILE A 163 5.69 -3.87 20.52
C ILE A 163 6.24 -3.80 19.08
N CYS A 164 5.56 -4.44 18.16
CA CYS A 164 5.72 -4.20 16.73
C CYS A 164 4.83 -3.01 16.36
N HIS A 165 5.46 -1.92 15.93
CA HIS A 165 4.76 -0.76 15.37
C HIS A 165 5.03 -0.69 13.88
N TYR A 166 4.13 -1.24 13.07
CA TYR A 166 4.18 -1.17 11.62
C TYR A 166 3.59 0.15 11.13
N ARG A 167 4.44 0.98 10.53
CA ARG A 167 4.12 2.32 10.00
C ARG A 167 4.86 2.55 8.68
N PRO A 168 4.39 1.98 7.58
CA PRO A 168 5.13 2.00 6.31
C PRO A 168 5.27 3.39 5.71
N LEU A 169 4.31 4.29 5.96
CA LEU A 169 4.34 5.66 5.50
C LEU A 169 4.53 6.59 6.71
N ALA A 170 5.65 7.32 6.74
CA ALA A 170 5.95 8.24 7.82
C ALA A 170 5.03 9.46 7.79
N SER A 171 4.51 9.87 8.95
CA SER A 171 3.77 11.10 9.07
C SER A 171 4.72 12.32 9.01
N PRO A 172 4.43 13.34 8.20
CA PRO A 172 5.22 14.58 8.22
C PRO A 172 5.08 15.37 9.52
N LEU A 173 4.05 15.09 10.31
CA LEU A 173 3.74 15.82 11.55
C LEU A 173 4.39 15.22 12.80
N SER A 174 4.83 13.95 12.75
CA SER A 174 5.42 13.26 13.88
C SER A 174 6.39 12.19 13.43
N PRO A 175 7.62 12.16 13.96
CA PRO A 175 8.61 11.15 13.60
C PRO A 175 8.25 9.74 14.10
N TYR A 176 7.31 9.63 15.03
CA TYR A 176 6.92 8.35 15.66
C TYR A 176 5.61 7.80 15.15
N LYS A 177 4.82 8.55 14.39
CA LYS A 177 3.52 8.16 13.88
C LYS A 177 3.58 7.86 12.38
N GLY A 178 2.84 6.85 11.95
CA GLY A 178 2.57 6.62 10.54
C GLY A 178 1.42 7.49 10.03
N ALA A 179 1.34 7.66 8.73
CA ALA A 179 0.23 8.31 8.05
C ALA A 179 -0.51 7.30 7.17
N SER A 180 -1.85 7.36 7.18
CA SER A 180 -2.65 6.68 6.18
C SER A 180 -2.51 7.41 4.83
N TRP A 181 -2.36 6.67 3.75
CA TRP A 181 -2.37 7.25 2.41
C TRP A 181 -3.74 7.89 2.08
N LEU A 182 -4.81 7.45 2.74
CA LEU A 182 -6.15 8.02 2.61
C LEU A 182 -6.21 9.49 3.03
N SER A 183 -5.43 9.89 4.02
CA SER A 183 -5.43 11.29 4.51
C SER A 183 -5.05 12.31 3.42
N ALA A 184 -4.28 11.88 2.42
CA ALA A 184 -3.90 12.74 1.29
C ALA A 184 -5.02 12.91 0.25
N VAL A 185 -5.96 11.97 0.18
CA VAL A 185 -7.02 11.92 -0.86
C VAL A 185 -8.42 11.89 -0.28
N ILE A 186 -8.57 12.23 0.99
CA ILE A 186 -9.88 12.18 1.67
C ILE A 186 -10.94 13.04 0.96
N GLN A 187 -10.54 14.17 0.41
CA GLN A 187 -11.45 15.04 -0.34
C GLN A 187 -11.93 14.36 -1.64
N ASP A 188 -11.03 13.67 -2.35
CA ASP A 188 -11.40 12.90 -3.56
C ASP A 188 -12.35 11.75 -3.22
N VAL A 189 -12.13 11.08 -2.09
CA VAL A 189 -13.01 10.01 -1.57
C VAL A 189 -14.39 10.56 -1.24
N GLN A 190 -14.47 11.72 -0.60
CA GLN A 190 -15.74 12.39 -0.27
C GLN A 190 -16.48 12.81 -1.53
N VAL A 191 -15.77 13.39 -2.51
CA VAL A 191 -16.38 13.82 -3.79
C VAL A 191 -16.91 12.60 -4.56
N ASP A 192 -16.15 11.50 -4.60
CA ASP A 192 -16.61 10.25 -5.25
C ASP A 192 -17.88 9.70 -4.60
N GLY A 193 -17.96 9.72 -3.26
CA GLY A 193 -19.17 9.39 -2.51
C GLY A 193 -20.35 10.28 -2.88
N GLN A 194 -20.16 11.59 -2.88
CA GLN A 194 -21.19 12.58 -3.26
C GLN A 194 -21.67 12.40 -4.70
N LEU A 195 -20.77 12.09 -5.63
CA LEU A 195 -21.13 11.79 -7.01
C LEU A 195 -21.97 10.51 -7.12
N THR A 196 -21.67 9.52 -6.31
CA THR A 196 -22.44 8.27 -6.22
C THR A 196 -23.85 8.54 -5.65
N ASP A 197 -23.95 9.34 -4.59
CA ASP A 197 -25.22 9.75 -4.00
C ASP A 197 -26.06 10.60 -4.97
N TYR A 198 -25.40 11.52 -5.69
CA TYR A 198 -26.06 12.31 -6.72
C TYR A 198 -26.63 11.44 -7.84
N LYS A 199 -25.85 10.46 -8.36
CA LYS A 199 -26.33 9.52 -9.37
C LYS A 199 -27.52 8.70 -8.85
N SER A 200 -27.42 8.22 -7.61
CA SER A 200 -28.50 7.46 -6.96
C SER A 200 -29.77 8.30 -6.85
N ALA A 201 -29.64 9.55 -6.37
CA ALA A 201 -30.77 10.48 -6.27
C ALA A 201 -31.37 10.81 -7.64
N TYR A 202 -30.51 11.05 -8.65
CA TYR A 202 -30.95 11.32 -10.02
C TYR A 202 -31.76 10.14 -10.60
N LEU A 203 -31.26 8.91 -10.44
CA LEU A 203 -31.95 7.72 -10.89
C LEU A 203 -33.24 7.45 -10.09
N SER A 204 -33.22 7.68 -8.78
CA SER A 204 -34.39 7.50 -7.90
C SER A 204 -35.51 8.47 -8.23
N ASN A 205 -35.16 9.67 -8.72
CA ASN A 205 -36.11 10.66 -9.19
C ASN A 205 -36.53 10.47 -10.66
N ALA A 206 -36.29 9.24 -11.21
CA ALA A 206 -36.64 8.87 -12.59
C ALA A 206 -35.87 9.64 -13.67
N ALA A 207 -34.67 10.13 -13.36
CA ALA A 207 -33.85 10.92 -14.27
C ALA A 207 -34.63 12.14 -14.88
N THR A 208 -35.68 12.58 -14.21
CA THR A 208 -36.39 13.79 -14.63
C THR A 208 -35.58 14.99 -14.18
N PRO A 209 -35.23 15.89 -15.10
CA PRO A 209 -34.65 17.17 -14.71
C PRO A 209 -35.64 17.93 -13.82
N ASN A 210 -35.10 18.77 -12.91
CA ASN A 210 -35.94 19.66 -12.11
C ASN A 210 -36.84 20.47 -13.05
N MET A 211 -38.10 20.20 -12.98
CA MET A 211 -39.11 20.92 -13.77
C MET A 211 -39.83 21.97 -12.90
N VAL A 212 -39.98 23.15 -13.44
CA VAL A 212 -40.93 24.11 -12.90
C VAL A 212 -42.18 24.02 -13.73
N ILE A 213 -43.27 23.61 -13.07
CA ILE A 213 -44.59 23.62 -13.67
C ILE A 213 -45.30 24.87 -13.14
N SER A 214 -45.58 25.81 -14.02
CA SER A 214 -46.36 27.01 -13.71
C SER A 214 -47.82 26.82 -14.14
N PHE A 215 -48.72 27.26 -13.30
CA PHE A 215 -50.16 27.24 -13.56
C PHE A 215 -50.66 28.67 -13.74
N ASP A 216 -51.75 28.78 -14.47
CA ASP A 216 -52.49 30.04 -14.55
C ASP A 216 -52.94 30.46 -13.13
N PRO A 217 -52.86 31.76 -12.77
CA PRO A 217 -53.29 32.26 -11.47
C PRO A 217 -54.75 31.98 -11.10
N SER A 218 -55.58 31.61 -12.06
CA SER A 218 -56.98 31.24 -11.85
C SER A 218 -57.18 29.84 -11.27
N VAL A 219 -56.16 29.00 -11.21
CA VAL A 219 -56.24 27.64 -10.68
C VAL A 219 -56.34 27.67 -9.16
N SER A 220 -57.36 27.00 -8.62
CA SER A 220 -57.58 26.95 -7.18
C SER A 220 -56.47 26.12 -6.48
N LYS A 221 -56.19 26.45 -5.23
CA LYS A 221 -55.18 25.72 -4.41
C LYS A 221 -55.49 24.23 -4.32
N GLU A 222 -56.80 23.88 -4.22
CA GLU A 222 -57.21 22.47 -4.13
C GLU A 222 -56.93 21.72 -5.43
N ALA A 223 -57.08 22.33 -6.58
CA ALA A 223 -56.75 21.73 -7.87
C ALA A 223 -55.24 21.58 -8.03
N PHE A 224 -54.45 22.53 -7.56
CA PHE A 224 -53.00 22.47 -7.53
C PHE A 224 -52.50 21.35 -6.63
N ASP A 225 -53.01 21.18 -5.41
CA ASP A 225 -52.61 20.15 -4.47
C ASP A 225 -52.95 18.74 -5.01
N LYS A 226 -54.11 18.54 -5.61
CA LYS A 226 -54.49 17.29 -6.28
C LYS A 226 -53.56 16.95 -7.45
N PHE A 227 -53.17 17.96 -8.24
CA PHE A 227 -52.24 17.75 -9.33
C PHE A 227 -50.85 17.36 -8.81
N ARG A 228 -50.34 18.01 -7.75
CA ARG A 228 -49.07 17.70 -7.14
C ARG A 228 -49.04 16.26 -6.63
N GLU A 229 -50.05 15.83 -5.89
CA GLU A 229 -50.16 14.46 -5.40
C GLU A 229 -50.20 13.42 -6.54
N ALA A 230 -50.98 13.70 -7.59
CA ALA A 230 -51.05 12.82 -8.76
C ALA A 230 -49.71 12.72 -9.52
N MET A 231 -48.98 13.84 -9.59
CA MET A 231 -47.64 13.88 -10.19
C MET A 231 -46.62 13.08 -9.39
N GLU A 232 -46.56 13.28 -8.07
CA GLU A 232 -45.67 12.54 -7.20
C GLU A 232 -45.95 11.06 -7.24
N ALA A 233 -47.22 10.62 -7.23
CA ALA A 233 -47.62 9.23 -7.28
C ALA A 233 -47.30 8.53 -8.61
N LYS A 234 -47.42 9.24 -9.74
CA LYS A 234 -47.35 8.64 -11.10
C LYS A 234 -45.99 8.80 -11.78
N HIS A 235 -45.21 9.81 -11.43
CA HIS A 235 -43.97 10.17 -12.14
C HIS A 235 -42.72 10.15 -11.28
N ARG A 236 -42.82 9.92 -9.98
CA ARG A 236 -41.64 9.78 -9.10
C ARG A 236 -41.17 8.35 -9.07
N GLY A 237 -39.81 8.14 -9.10
CA GLY A 237 -39.16 6.86 -8.96
C GLY A 237 -38.78 6.16 -10.28
N ILE A 238 -37.81 5.23 -10.19
CA ILE A 238 -37.21 4.52 -11.35
C ILE A 238 -38.27 3.78 -12.20
N GLY A 239 -39.28 3.20 -11.57
CA GLY A 239 -40.36 2.48 -12.27
C GLY A 239 -41.26 3.36 -13.14
N ASN A 240 -41.16 4.68 -13.00
CA ASN A 240 -41.98 5.67 -13.74
C ASN A 240 -41.09 6.47 -14.73
N ALA A 241 -39.83 6.14 -14.90
CA ALA A 241 -38.94 6.80 -15.86
C ALA A 241 -39.52 6.75 -17.28
N TYR A 242 -39.35 7.84 -18.03
CA TYR A 242 -39.82 7.99 -19.43
C TYR A 242 -41.33 7.91 -19.66
N LYS A 243 -42.17 7.95 -18.62
CA LYS A 243 -43.59 8.06 -18.81
C LYS A 243 -43.95 9.43 -19.37
N THR A 244 -44.84 9.48 -20.37
CA THR A 244 -45.32 10.73 -20.97
C THR A 244 -46.11 11.53 -19.96
N LEU A 245 -45.76 12.79 -19.82
CA LEU A 245 -46.46 13.77 -18.97
C LEU A 245 -47.46 14.53 -19.80
N TYR A 246 -48.73 14.48 -19.39
CA TYR A 246 -49.81 15.27 -19.99
C TYR A 246 -50.14 16.43 -19.07
N LEU A 247 -50.03 17.65 -19.58
CA LEU A 247 -50.38 18.85 -18.88
C LEU A 247 -51.69 19.40 -19.44
N GLY A 248 -52.58 19.87 -18.56
CA GLY A 248 -53.84 20.50 -18.91
C GLY A 248 -54.02 21.79 -18.12
N GLY A 249 -55.10 22.57 -18.45
CA GLY A 249 -55.47 23.76 -17.67
C GLY A 249 -54.47 24.92 -17.77
N GLY A 250 -53.83 25.10 -18.93
CA GLY A 250 -52.89 26.23 -19.12
C GLY A 250 -51.54 26.05 -18.40
N ALA A 251 -51.22 24.86 -17.92
CA ALA A 251 -49.91 24.58 -17.28
C ALA A 251 -48.80 24.57 -18.32
N ASP A 252 -47.70 25.27 -18.05
CA ASP A 252 -46.47 25.26 -18.81
C ASP A 252 -45.35 24.60 -17.99
N ALA A 253 -44.57 23.72 -18.59
CA ALA A 253 -43.46 23.03 -17.94
C ALA A 253 -42.14 23.43 -18.58
N LYS A 254 -41.25 24.01 -17.78
CA LYS A 254 -39.87 24.31 -18.15
C LYS A 254 -38.93 23.42 -17.40
N VAL A 255 -38.10 22.74 -18.14
CA VAL A 255 -36.99 21.98 -17.57
C VAL A 255 -35.91 22.97 -17.11
N ILE A 256 -35.63 22.99 -15.82
CA ILE A 256 -34.54 23.77 -15.22
C ILE A 256 -33.54 22.78 -14.66
N GLY A 257 -32.48 22.50 -15.42
CA GLY A 257 -31.43 21.64 -14.95
C GLY A 257 -30.43 21.32 -16.06
N SER A 258 -29.19 21.12 -15.66
CA SER A 258 -28.15 20.62 -16.57
C SER A 258 -28.45 19.19 -16.95
N ASN A 259 -28.29 18.85 -18.21
CA ASN A 259 -28.38 17.49 -18.68
C ASN A 259 -27.19 16.69 -18.07
N PHE A 260 -27.43 15.46 -17.61
CA PHE A 260 -26.40 14.59 -17.05
C PHE A 260 -25.18 14.44 -17.98
N GLN A 261 -25.40 14.51 -19.29
CA GLN A 261 -24.36 14.49 -20.32
C GLN A 261 -23.52 15.78 -20.37
N GLU A 262 -24.07 16.93 -19.97
CA GLU A 262 -23.37 18.21 -20.04
C GLU A 262 -22.30 18.36 -18.95
N ILE A 263 -22.39 17.60 -17.85
CA ILE A 263 -21.47 17.70 -16.71
C ILE A 263 -20.22 16.85 -16.90
N ALA A 264 -20.10 16.06 -17.98
CA ALA A 264 -18.98 15.14 -18.21
C ALA A 264 -18.65 14.26 -16.97
N MET A 265 -19.69 13.84 -16.23
CA MET A 265 -19.60 13.16 -14.94
C MET A 265 -18.65 11.95 -14.95
N ALA A 266 -18.66 11.19 -16.06
CA ALA A 266 -17.79 10.01 -16.20
C ALA A 266 -16.31 10.39 -16.16
N ALA A 267 -15.92 11.48 -16.82
CA ALA A 267 -14.53 11.94 -16.84
C ALA A 267 -14.08 12.48 -15.47
N VAL A 268 -14.97 13.23 -14.79
CA VAL A 268 -14.68 13.76 -13.44
C VAL A 268 -14.50 12.61 -12.44
N GLN A 269 -15.37 11.62 -12.49
CA GLN A 269 -15.30 10.46 -11.61
C GLN A 269 -14.05 9.62 -11.89
N GLY A 270 -13.76 9.27 -13.13
CA GLY A 270 -12.59 8.48 -13.50
C GLY A 270 -11.27 9.13 -13.08
N ALA A 271 -11.16 10.47 -13.23
CA ALA A 271 -9.99 11.21 -12.74
C ALA A 271 -9.85 11.13 -11.21
N GLY A 272 -10.97 11.19 -10.46
CA GLY A 272 -10.99 11.01 -9.01
C GLY A 272 -10.53 9.61 -8.59
N GLU A 273 -11.09 8.58 -9.20
CA GLU A 273 -10.74 7.17 -8.97
C GLU A 273 -9.24 6.90 -9.22
N THR A 274 -8.69 7.46 -10.29
CA THR A 274 -7.27 7.32 -10.63
C THR A 274 -6.36 8.00 -9.60
N ARG A 275 -6.75 9.16 -9.05
CA ARG A 275 -6.02 9.83 -7.95
C ARG A 275 -6.03 9.01 -6.67
N ILE A 276 -7.16 8.42 -6.30
CA ILE A 276 -7.28 7.52 -5.15
C ILE A 276 -6.34 6.32 -5.31
N ALA A 277 -6.36 5.65 -6.48
CA ALA A 277 -5.48 4.53 -6.76
C ALA A 277 -3.99 4.92 -6.72
N SER A 278 -3.65 6.10 -7.26
CA SER A 278 -2.28 6.62 -7.24
C SER A 278 -1.78 6.90 -5.82
N ALA A 279 -2.63 7.46 -4.95
CA ALA A 279 -2.29 7.68 -3.55
C ALA A 279 -2.10 6.36 -2.77
N ALA A 280 -2.88 5.33 -3.10
CA ALA A 280 -2.68 3.98 -2.59
C ALA A 280 -1.40 3.32 -3.10
N GLY A 281 -0.71 3.91 -4.09
CA GLY A 281 0.43 3.32 -4.76
C GLY A 281 0.07 2.10 -5.63
N VAL A 282 -1.20 1.96 -6.01
CA VAL A 282 -1.70 0.88 -6.87
C VAL A 282 -1.97 1.44 -8.25
N PRO A 283 -1.38 0.89 -9.30
CA PRO A 283 -1.68 1.31 -10.66
C PRO A 283 -3.16 1.08 -11.00
N ALA A 284 -3.80 2.05 -11.63
CA ALA A 284 -5.23 2.02 -11.98
C ALA A 284 -5.62 0.79 -12.81
N SER A 285 -4.72 0.32 -13.69
CA SER A 285 -4.93 -0.90 -14.50
C SER A 285 -4.95 -2.20 -13.67
N ILE A 286 -4.29 -2.23 -12.51
CA ILE A 286 -4.29 -3.41 -11.60
C ILE A 286 -5.60 -3.45 -10.81
N VAL A 287 -6.13 -2.30 -10.43
CA VAL A 287 -7.44 -2.21 -9.75
C VAL A 287 -8.59 -2.45 -10.73
N GLY A 288 -8.37 -2.28 -12.05
CA GLY A 288 -9.39 -2.45 -13.07
C GLY A 288 -10.23 -1.19 -13.32
N ILE A 289 -9.70 -0.01 -12.99
CA ILE A 289 -10.38 1.27 -13.22
C ILE A 289 -10.37 1.59 -14.72
N SER A 290 -11.51 2.07 -15.25
CA SER A 290 -11.75 2.26 -16.68
C SER A 290 -10.78 3.23 -17.36
N GLU A 291 -10.35 4.29 -16.72
CA GLU A 291 -9.34 5.22 -17.25
C GLU A 291 -7.98 4.55 -17.42
N GLY A 292 -7.59 3.67 -16.49
CA GLY A 292 -6.38 2.87 -16.62
C GLY A 292 -6.43 1.87 -17.76
N LEU A 293 -7.63 1.44 -18.16
CA LEU A 293 -7.85 0.51 -19.27
C LEU A 293 -7.95 1.24 -20.61
N ALA A 294 -8.56 2.41 -20.68
CA ALA A 294 -8.78 3.18 -21.90
C ALA A 294 -7.50 3.79 -22.49
N GLY A 295 -6.52 4.16 -21.65
CA GLY A 295 -5.21 4.68 -22.08
C GLY A 295 -4.15 3.62 -22.32
N SER A 296 -4.41 2.40 -21.92
CA SER A 296 -3.50 1.26 -22.01
C SER A 296 -4.10 0.23 -22.94
N ALA A 297 -3.65 0.19 -24.20
CA ALA A 297 -3.70 -1.08 -24.88
C ALA A 297 -2.96 -2.05 -23.93
N LEU A 298 -3.67 -3.02 -23.35
CA LEU A 298 -3.12 -4.08 -22.50
C LEU A 298 -2.21 -4.97 -23.36
N ASN A 299 -1.13 -4.39 -23.87
CA ASN A 299 -0.02 -5.13 -24.43
C ASN A 299 0.71 -5.79 -23.24
N ALA A 300 1.08 -7.03 -23.39
CA ALA A 300 1.80 -7.79 -22.36
C ALA A 300 2.97 -6.99 -21.75
N GLY A 301 3.68 -6.19 -22.55
CA GLY A 301 4.76 -5.32 -22.09
C GLY A 301 4.34 -4.21 -21.12
N ASN A 302 3.17 -3.61 -21.32
CA ASN A 302 2.66 -2.56 -20.42
C ASN A 302 2.20 -3.16 -19.08
N TYR A 303 1.61 -4.35 -19.09
CA TYR A 303 1.20 -5.03 -17.87
C TYR A 303 2.41 -5.43 -17.02
N THR A 304 3.45 -5.98 -17.62
CA THR A 304 4.71 -6.35 -16.92
C THR A 304 5.38 -5.11 -16.31
N ALA A 305 5.45 -3.99 -17.02
CA ALA A 305 6.00 -2.74 -16.51
C ALA A 305 5.18 -2.20 -15.32
N THR A 306 3.85 -2.26 -15.43
CA THR A 306 2.92 -1.83 -14.37
C THR A 306 3.06 -2.70 -13.13
N ARG A 307 3.12 -4.01 -13.30
CA ARG A 307 3.35 -5.00 -12.24
C ARG A 307 4.67 -4.73 -11.53
N ARG A 308 5.76 -4.53 -12.28
CA ARG A 308 7.08 -4.18 -11.71
C ARG A 308 7.05 -2.87 -10.94
N ARG A 309 6.38 -1.83 -11.46
CA ARG A 309 6.21 -0.56 -10.75
C ARG A 309 5.49 -0.73 -9.41
N PHE A 310 4.42 -1.53 -9.37
CA PHE A 310 3.69 -1.82 -8.14
C PHE A 310 4.55 -2.61 -7.14
N ALA A 311 5.27 -3.63 -7.63
CA ALA A 311 6.20 -4.42 -6.82
C ALA A 311 7.31 -3.55 -6.20
N ASP A 312 8.04 -2.82 -7.02
CA ASP A 312 9.23 -2.08 -6.59
C ASP A 312 8.89 -0.80 -5.82
N GLY A 313 7.82 -0.10 -6.23
CA GLY A 313 7.43 1.17 -5.64
C GLY A 313 6.55 1.05 -4.40
N THR A 314 5.81 -0.05 -4.25
CA THR A 314 4.85 -0.21 -3.16
C THR A 314 5.15 -1.47 -2.32
N LEU A 315 5.09 -2.66 -2.88
CA LEU A 315 5.11 -3.90 -2.09
C LEU A 315 6.44 -4.15 -1.36
N ARG A 316 7.58 -4.05 -2.07
CA ARG A 316 8.90 -4.26 -1.46
C ARG A 316 9.23 -3.28 -0.34
N PRO A 317 8.91 -1.98 -0.43
CA PRO A 317 8.98 -1.06 0.70
C PRO A 317 8.11 -1.46 1.89
N LEU A 318 6.89 -1.95 1.64
CA LEU A 318 5.99 -2.42 2.70
C LEU A 318 6.56 -3.65 3.41
N TRP A 319 7.05 -4.66 2.67
CA TRP A 319 7.69 -5.85 3.28
C TRP A 319 8.91 -5.48 4.09
N ARG A 320 9.76 -4.55 3.62
CA ARG A 320 10.91 -4.05 4.39
C ARG A 320 10.48 -3.38 5.69
N ALA A 321 9.43 -2.59 5.64
CA ALA A 321 8.87 -1.94 6.84
C ALA A 321 8.28 -2.97 7.82
N ALA A 322 7.60 -4.02 7.30
CA ALA A 322 7.08 -5.11 8.13
C ALA A 322 8.21 -5.89 8.82
N CYS A 323 9.26 -6.27 8.08
CA CYS A 323 10.43 -6.92 8.65
C CYS A 323 11.08 -6.08 9.75
N GLY A 324 11.28 -4.77 9.49
CA GLY A 324 11.87 -3.86 10.47
C GLY A 324 11.05 -3.73 11.75
N SER A 325 9.72 -3.71 11.64
CA SER A 325 8.84 -3.58 12.80
C SER A 325 8.65 -4.90 13.56
N LEU A 326 8.53 -6.02 12.86
CA LEU A 326 8.40 -7.35 13.48
C LEU A 326 9.68 -7.84 14.13
N SER A 327 10.85 -7.31 13.76
CA SER A 327 12.14 -7.67 14.38
C SER A 327 12.19 -7.37 15.88
N ASN A 328 11.33 -6.48 16.40
CA ASN A 328 11.18 -6.25 17.85
C ASN A 328 10.59 -7.47 18.56
N LEU A 329 9.68 -8.20 17.93
CA LEU A 329 9.01 -9.37 18.49
C LEU A 329 9.73 -10.69 18.16
N VAL A 330 10.41 -10.71 17.02
CA VAL A 330 11.21 -11.85 16.53
C VAL A 330 12.60 -11.34 16.16
N PRO A 331 13.47 -11.12 17.17
CA PRO A 331 14.81 -10.62 16.91
C PRO A 331 15.63 -11.67 16.15
N PRO A 332 16.56 -11.24 15.29
CA PRO A 332 17.46 -12.16 14.61
C PRO A 332 18.33 -12.93 15.63
N PRO A 333 18.69 -14.19 15.34
CA PRO A 333 19.39 -15.05 16.29
C PRO A 333 20.83 -14.59 16.57
N ASP A 334 21.40 -13.78 15.71
CA ASP A 334 22.75 -13.23 15.84
C ASP A 334 22.81 -11.75 15.39
N GLY A 335 23.86 -11.03 15.83
CA GLY A 335 24.08 -9.64 15.45
C GLY A 335 24.49 -9.45 13.98
N GLY A 336 24.75 -10.53 13.24
CA GLY A 336 25.13 -10.52 11.83
C GLY A 336 23.98 -10.80 10.88
N SER A 337 22.74 -10.86 11.38
CA SER A 337 21.54 -11.16 10.59
C SER A 337 20.44 -10.13 10.82
N ARG A 338 19.46 -10.14 9.94
CA ARG A 338 18.22 -9.35 10.08
C ARG A 338 17.01 -10.19 9.72
N LEU A 339 15.84 -9.84 10.26
CA LEU A 339 14.59 -10.34 9.75
C LEU A 339 14.36 -9.74 8.34
N TRP A 340 14.01 -10.61 7.40
CA TRP A 340 13.84 -10.22 6.00
C TRP A 340 12.65 -10.96 5.39
N PHE A 341 12.29 -10.62 4.19
CA PHE A 341 11.22 -11.27 3.44
C PHE A 341 11.78 -12.07 2.27
N ASP A 342 11.06 -13.12 1.88
CA ASP A 342 11.28 -13.88 0.65
C ASP A 342 10.07 -13.66 -0.28
N ASP A 343 10.32 -13.05 -1.43
CA ASP A 343 9.31 -12.73 -2.45
C ASP A 343 9.41 -13.64 -3.68
N ARG A 344 10.26 -14.66 -3.65
CA ARG A 344 10.49 -15.55 -4.80
C ARG A 344 9.28 -16.40 -5.17
N ASP A 345 8.47 -16.77 -4.17
CA ASP A 345 7.25 -17.59 -4.37
C ASP A 345 6.01 -16.75 -4.68
N VAL A 346 6.10 -15.43 -4.66
CA VAL A 346 4.96 -14.54 -4.94
C VAL A 346 4.60 -14.59 -6.41
N MET A 347 3.51 -15.27 -6.74
CA MET A 347 3.07 -15.50 -8.12
C MET A 347 2.89 -14.20 -8.90
N PHE A 348 2.40 -13.16 -8.24
CA PHE A 348 2.25 -11.84 -8.84
C PHE A 348 3.59 -11.25 -9.35
N LEU A 349 4.72 -11.62 -8.73
CA LEU A 349 6.05 -11.11 -9.08
C LEU A 349 6.77 -11.99 -10.11
N GLN A 350 6.35 -13.22 -10.28
CA GLN A 350 7.00 -14.14 -11.21
C GLN A 350 6.87 -13.63 -12.65
N GLU A 351 7.97 -13.69 -13.36
CA GLU A 351 8.01 -13.34 -14.76
C GLU A 351 7.19 -14.35 -15.58
N ASP A 352 6.65 -13.92 -16.72
CA ASP A 352 6.02 -14.85 -17.65
C ASP A 352 7.00 -15.96 -18.00
N VAL A 353 6.50 -17.19 -18.17
CA VAL A 353 7.31 -18.37 -18.55
C VAL A 353 8.20 -18.08 -19.75
N LYS A 354 7.74 -17.24 -20.66
CA LYS A 354 8.51 -16.81 -21.82
C LYS A 354 9.68 -15.91 -21.44
N ASP A 355 9.46 -14.92 -20.58
CA ASP A 355 10.51 -14.00 -20.12
C ASP A 355 11.56 -14.77 -19.31
N THR A 356 11.12 -15.72 -18.48
CA THR A 356 12.00 -16.61 -17.71
C THR A 356 12.85 -17.48 -18.66
N ALA A 357 12.25 -18.06 -19.71
CA ALA A 357 12.97 -18.85 -20.70
C ALA A 357 14.00 -18.00 -21.47
N ASP A 358 13.66 -16.77 -21.82
CA ASP A 358 14.59 -15.84 -22.50
C ASP A 358 15.75 -15.44 -21.58
N ILE A 359 15.51 -15.21 -20.29
CA ILE A 359 16.55 -14.92 -19.30
C ILE A 359 17.47 -16.14 -19.15
N HIS A 360 16.93 -17.34 -19.01
CA HIS A 360 17.72 -18.56 -18.91
C HIS A 360 18.60 -18.80 -20.16
N ASN A 361 18.03 -18.54 -21.34
CA ASN A 361 18.77 -18.65 -22.57
C ASN A 361 19.92 -17.62 -22.66
N ARG A 362 19.67 -16.36 -22.29
CA ARG A 362 20.72 -15.33 -22.22
C ARG A 362 21.79 -15.66 -21.19
N ASN A 363 21.40 -16.15 -20.02
CA ASN A 363 22.33 -16.57 -18.98
C ASN A 363 23.21 -17.74 -19.47
N ALA A 364 22.63 -18.75 -20.14
CA ALA A 364 23.38 -19.85 -20.72
C ALA A 364 24.38 -19.37 -21.78
N LEU A 365 23.99 -18.47 -22.66
CA LEU A 365 24.90 -17.87 -23.65
C LEU A 365 26.02 -17.05 -22.98
N THR A 366 25.73 -16.32 -21.92
CA THR A 366 26.73 -15.56 -21.15
C THR A 366 27.72 -16.50 -20.48
N ILE A 367 27.26 -17.57 -19.84
CA ILE A 367 28.11 -18.60 -19.24
C ILE A 367 29.00 -19.24 -20.31
N GLU A 368 28.44 -19.62 -21.45
CA GLU A 368 29.22 -20.17 -22.57
C GLU A 368 30.30 -19.21 -23.06
N ALA A 369 29.94 -17.92 -23.23
CA ALA A 369 30.90 -16.90 -23.64
C ALA A 369 32.03 -16.70 -22.62
N LEU A 370 31.74 -16.72 -21.32
CA LEU A 370 32.73 -16.61 -20.25
C LEU A 370 33.65 -17.83 -20.24
N ILE A 371 33.12 -19.06 -20.39
CA ILE A 371 33.93 -20.30 -20.44
C ILE A 371 34.82 -20.30 -21.68
N ARG A 372 34.32 -19.89 -22.84
CA ARG A 372 35.11 -19.71 -24.06
C ARG A 372 36.18 -18.62 -23.91
N GLY A 373 35.90 -17.60 -23.12
CA GLY A 373 36.88 -16.57 -22.77
C GLY A 373 37.94 -16.97 -21.77
N GLY A 374 37.97 -18.25 -21.33
CA GLY A 374 39.01 -18.79 -20.44
C GLY A 374 38.71 -18.65 -18.96
N PHE A 375 37.46 -18.36 -18.55
CA PHE A 375 37.11 -18.34 -17.13
C PHE A 375 36.73 -19.74 -16.62
N VAL A 376 36.99 -19.97 -15.33
CA VAL A 376 36.67 -21.24 -14.67
C VAL A 376 35.16 -21.45 -14.67
N PRO A 377 34.60 -22.59 -15.15
CA PRO A 377 33.18 -22.83 -15.29
C PRO A 377 32.37 -22.54 -14.03
N ASP A 378 32.82 -22.99 -12.86
CA ASP A 378 32.12 -22.75 -11.59
C ASP A 378 32.05 -21.26 -11.23
N SER A 379 33.12 -20.50 -11.50
CA SER A 379 33.13 -19.07 -11.28
C SER A 379 32.22 -18.33 -12.26
N ALA A 380 32.13 -18.77 -13.50
CA ALA A 380 31.24 -18.22 -14.52
C ALA A 380 29.77 -18.47 -14.16
N VAL A 381 29.42 -19.69 -13.77
CA VAL A 381 28.05 -20.00 -13.31
C VAL A 381 27.70 -19.16 -12.09
N ARG A 382 28.57 -19.06 -11.09
CA ARG A 382 28.35 -18.26 -9.89
C ARG A 382 28.17 -16.78 -10.23
N ALA A 383 29.04 -16.21 -11.07
CA ALA A 383 28.96 -14.81 -11.47
C ALA A 383 27.64 -14.48 -12.16
N VAL A 384 27.18 -15.32 -13.06
CA VAL A 384 25.91 -15.09 -13.78
C VAL A 384 24.69 -15.29 -12.88
N THR A 385 24.70 -16.29 -12.00
CA THR A 385 23.57 -16.54 -11.09
C THR A 385 23.45 -15.52 -9.98
N THR A 386 24.57 -14.98 -9.48
CA THR A 386 24.57 -13.96 -8.41
C THR A 386 24.56 -12.53 -8.95
N GLY A 387 24.85 -12.33 -10.24
CA GLY A 387 25.07 -11.00 -10.84
C GLY A 387 26.37 -10.33 -10.39
N ASP A 388 27.24 -11.04 -9.65
CA ASP A 388 28.52 -10.51 -9.16
C ASP A 388 29.68 -11.02 -10.01
N PHE A 389 30.11 -10.22 -10.96
CA PHE A 389 31.24 -10.53 -11.84
C PHE A 389 32.62 -10.43 -11.18
N THR A 390 32.68 -9.96 -9.92
CA THR A 390 33.96 -9.91 -9.18
C THR A 390 34.45 -11.28 -8.73
N VAL A 391 33.57 -12.30 -8.74
CA VAL A 391 33.92 -13.68 -8.39
C VAL A 391 34.53 -14.48 -9.55
N LEU A 392 34.62 -13.89 -10.75
CA LEU A 392 35.19 -14.54 -11.92
C LEU A 392 36.68 -14.85 -11.71
N GLN A 393 37.05 -16.09 -12.02
CA GLN A 393 38.43 -16.56 -11.97
C GLN A 393 38.85 -16.97 -13.38
N HIS A 394 39.91 -16.36 -13.90
CA HIS A 394 40.43 -16.69 -15.21
C HIS A 394 41.47 -17.86 -15.07
N THR A 395 41.41 -18.82 -15.97
CA THR A 395 42.31 -20.01 -15.94
C THR A 395 43.74 -19.69 -16.40
N GLY A 396 43.95 -18.51 -16.98
CA GLY A 396 45.23 -18.14 -17.63
C GLY A 396 45.36 -18.66 -19.06
N LEU A 397 44.38 -19.45 -19.53
CA LEU A 397 44.37 -19.97 -20.91
C LEU A 397 43.60 -18.98 -21.79
N TYR A 398 44.25 -18.48 -22.82
CA TYR A 398 43.65 -17.59 -23.82
C TYR A 398 43.29 -18.40 -25.07
N SER A 399 42.35 -17.90 -25.85
CA SER A 399 42.04 -18.49 -27.15
C SER A 399 43.32 -18.53 -28.03
N VAL A 400 43.48 -19.60 -28.78
CA VAL A 400 44.64 -19.79 -29.67
C VAL A 400 44.87 -18.57 -30.61
N GLN A 401 43.84 -17.85 -30.96
CA GLN A 401 43.94 -16.64 -31.77
C GLN A 401 44.51 -15.40 -31.02
N LEU A 402 44.51 -15.43 -29.69
CA LEU A 402 45.04 -14.35 -28.83
C LEU A 402 46.40 -14.71 -28.20
N GLN A 403 46.95 -15.90 -28.45
CA GLN A 403 48.27 -16.28 -27.98
C GLN A 403 49.33 -15.56 -28.85
N PRO A 404 50.35 -14.96 -28.21
CA PRO A 404 51.49 -14.44 -28.96
C PRO A 404 52.10 -15.57 -29.79
N PRO A 405 52.60 -15.28 -30.99
CA PRO A 405 53.25 -16.32 -31.80
C PRO A 405 54.39 -16.97 -31.01
N ALA A 406 54.43 -18.32 -31.06
CA ALA A 406 55.50 -19.04 -30.36
C ALA A 406 56.85 -18.48 -30.78
N PRO A 407 57.80 -18.26 -29.84
CA PRO A 407 59.13 -17.79 -30.22
C PRO A 407 59.71 -18.77 -31.23
N ASP A 408 60.23 -18.27 -32.37
CA ASP A 408 60.88 -19.05 -33.40
C ASP A 408 61.89 -20.02 -32.76
N GLN A 409 61.70 -21.28 -32.96
CA GLN A 409 62.72 -22.27 -32.60
C GLN A 409 63.96 -21.94 -33.40
N VAL A 410 64.98 -21.42 -32.76
CA VAL A 410 66.30 -21.28 -33.35
C VAL A 410 66.77 -22.65 -33.76
N VAL A 411 66.67 -22.94 -35.05
CA VAL A 411 67.30 -24.14 -35.65
C VAL A 411 68.81 -23.95 -35.47
N VAL A 412 69.39 -24.62 -34.51
CA VAL A 412 70.85 -24.70 -34.36
C VAL A 412 71.34 -25.62 -35.52
N PRO A 413 72.16 -25.13 -36.45
CA PRO A 413 72.72 -26.00 -37.48
C PRO A 413 73.62 -27.03 -36.86
N ASP A 414 73.34 -28.27 -37.22
CA ASP A 414 74.13 -29.47 -36.83
C ASP A 414 75.51 -29.35 -37.48
N THR A 415 76.51 -29.01 -36.68
CA THR A 415 77.95 -29.06 -37.07
C THR A 415 78.51 -30.39 -36.68
N THR A 416 78.33 -31.42 -37.47
CA THR A 416 79.14 -32.66 -37.46
C THR A 416 79.97 -32.68 -38.76
N VAL A 417 81.30 -32.48 -38.60
CA VAL A 417 82.38 -32.98 -39.51
C VAL A 417 83.15 -34.05 -38.80
#